data_530f2b915ccdc1319f20c16f2c92c19e
#
_entry.id   530f2b915ccdc1319f20c16f2c92c19e
#
_cell.length_a   1.000
_cell.length_b   1.000
_cell.length_c   1.000
_cell.angle_alpha   90.00
_cell.angle_beta   90.00
_cell.angle_gamma   90.00
#
_symmetry.space_group_name_H-M   'P 1'
#
loop_
_entity.id
_entity.type
_entity.pdbx_description
1 polymer ?
#
loop_
_entity_poly.entity_id
_entity_poly.type
_entity_poly.pdbx_seq_one_letter_code
_entity_poly.pdbx_strand_id
1 'polypeptide(L)'
;MVQSSGRLGPRFAHFTAGLLALCAATSALSQTHPAVPVLQSRPNSQYTMYLDFGGFSFNGLWGGVASQVPGVTAAYDVDGNTAAFNTTELANIQNIWSRVAEKYSVFGINVSTLDPAIAANQAANDAARQAYYDATPRLMHTVIGGNGSWSGGGGVSYVGVTPFAQATNGYHTNWVFSALAPSNLQFVGEATAHEDGHGLGLYHQSDYNGNTLLAEYSSGTGTGPGSVAPIMGNSYSAERGLWKSGTAHVNNSGPTLQTDPFIVANDNLMGGFINDGVGHALNQATALPLTNATTINASLAKGVIVPKSASNPNPTGAANYTSDFWSFATGAGQVSFSLVSGRSTITADQADPGAMLDATLKILDLAGNPVATASSGVLLETLTLNLAAGNYYLEIDSAGSLGGLGFFDMGSYFLKGSVIAVPEASTWAMFGLGLVGIAVARRRRAE
;
A
#
# COMPACT_ATOMS: atom_id res chain seq x y z
N MET A 1 -5.69 18.28 -17.97
CA MET A 1 -5.29 16.96 -18.48
C MET A 1 -4.83 17.08 -19.91
N VAL A 2 -3.53 16.93 -20.21
CA VAL A 2 -3.01 16.97 -21.58
C VAL A 2 -2.38 15.62 -21.85
N GLN A 3 -3.08 14.79 -22.63
CA GLN A 3 -2.54 13.55 -23.16
C GLN A 3 -1.90 13.85 -24.52
N SER A 4 -0.63 13.52 -24.70
CA SER A 4 -0.02 13.45 -26.03
C SER A 4 0.62 12.07 -26.21
N SER A 5 -0.05 11.20 -26.97
CA SER A 5 0.54 9.98 -27.51
C SER A 5 1.22 10.31 -28.83
N GLY A 6 2.53 10.32 -28.88
CA GLY A 6 3.31 10.45 -30.10
C GLY A 6 4.59 9.64 -30.04
N ARG A 7 4.63 8.48 -30.71
CA ARG A 7 5.88 7.79 -31.02
C ARG A 7 6.65 8.59 -32.06
N LEU A 8 7.83 9.09 -31.72
CA LEU A 8 8.77 9.71 -32.66
C LEU A 8 10.05 8.89 -32.73
N GLY A 9 10.31 8.36 -33.94
CA GLY A 9 11.61 7.80 -34.29
C GLY A 9 12.63 8.93 -34.59
N PRO A 10 13.94 8.64 -34.49
CA PRO A 10 14.98 9.66 -34.55
C PRO A 10 15.28 10.12 -36.00
N ARG A 11 15.30 11.39 -36.22
CA ARG A 11 15.98 12.02 -37.39
C ARG A 11 17.07 12.96 -36.90
N PHE A 12 18.32 12.61 -37.22
CA PHE A 12 19.47 13.49 -37.01
C PHE A 12 19.48 14.61 -38.04
N ALA A 13 19.68 15.85 -37.61
CA ALA A 13 20.17 16.93 -38.43
C ALA A 13 21.19 17.75 -37.65
N HIS A 14 22.41 17.80 -38.17
CA HIS A 14 23.51 18.60 -37.65
C HIS A 14 23.32 20.06 -38.04
N PHE A 15 23.39 20.94 -37.06
CA PHE A 15 23.71 22.36 -37.31
C PHE A 15 24.68 22.88 -36.27
N THR A 16 25.89 23.20 -36.69
CA THR A 16 26.90 23.95 -35.93
C THR A 16 26.65 25.43 -36.07
N ALA A 17 26.37 26.11 -34.97
CA ALA A 17 26.55 27.54 -34.86
C ALA A 17 26.94 27.91 -33.43
N GLY A 18 28.18 28.40 -33.29
CA GLY A 18 28.68 28.86 -32.01
C GLY A 18 28.05 30.19 -31.62
N LEU A 19 27.55 30.28 -30.41
CA LEU A 19 27.23 31.53 -29.74
C LEU A 19 27.77 31.45 -28.32
N LEU A 20 28.73 32.28 -27.98
CA LEU A 20 29.16 32.48 -26.58
C LEU A 20 27.96 33.10 -25.82
N ALA A 21 27.30 32.29 -25.00
CA ALA A 21 26.35 32.77 -24.00
C ALA A 21 27.11 32.95 -22.67
N LEU A 22 27.16 34.19 -22.22
CA LEU A 22 27.63 34.59 -20.91
C LEU A 22 26.65 33.99 -19.88
N CYS A 23 26.99 32.85 -19.26
CA CYS A 23 26.22 32.29 -18.15
C CYS A 23 26.39 33.22 -16.94
N ALA A 24 25.39 34.06 -16.69
CA ALA A 24 25.15 34.57 -15.36
C ALA A 24 24.74 33.35 -14.48
N ALA A 25 25.63 32.86 -13.67
CA ALA A 25 25.33 31.90 -12.63
C ALA A 25 24.42 32.61 -11.61
N THR A 26 23.11 32.50 -11.81
CA THR A 26 22.18 32.70 -10.70
C THR A 26 22.43 31.53 -9.76
N SER A 27 23.05 31.83 -8.60
CA SER A 27 23.07 30.89 -7.48
C SER A 27 21.61 30.54 -7.18
N ALA A 28 21.14 29.40 -7.67
CA ALA A 28 19.91 28.81 -7.20
C ALA A 28 20.09 28.62 -5.69
N LEU A 29 19.30 29.33 -4.90
CA LEU A 29 19.23 29.09 -3.47
C LEU A 29 18.82 27.62 -3.34
N SER A 30 19.71 26.79 -2.78
CA SER A 30 19.40 25.41 -2.47
C SER A 30 18.20 25.44 -1.52
N GLN A 31 17.08 24.89 -1.97
CA GLN A 31 15.93 24.75 -1.09
C GLN A 31 16.33 23.84 0.08
N THR A 32 16.16 24.34 1.32
CA THR A 32 16.36 23.51 2.50
C THR A 32 15.13 22.63 2.66
N HIS A 33 15.29 21.32 2.42
CA HIS A 33 14.21 20.36 2.62
C HIS A 33 14.05 20.06 4.10
N PRO A 34 12.86 20.22 4.70
CA PRO A 34 12.63 19.85 6.09
C PRO A 34 12.80 18.34 6.28
N ALA A 35 13.26 17.93 7.47
CA ALA A 35 13.52 16.52 7.76
C ALA A 35 12.21 15.73 7.84
N VAL A 36 12.10 14.69 7.03
CA VAL A 36 10.95 13.77 6.95
C VAL A 36 11.26 12.48 7.73
N PRO A 37 10.30 11.89 8.47
CA PRO A 37 10.50 10.57 9.08
C PRO A 37 10.85 9.54 8.00
N VAL A 38 11.85 8.68 8.24
CA VAL A 38 12.19 7.61 7.31
C VAL A 38 11.20 6.46 7.45
N LEU A 39 10.31 6.34 6.49
CA LEU A 39 9.27 5.32 6.41
C LEU A 39 9.46 4.51 5.12
N GLN A 40 9.39 3.19 5.23
CA GLN A 40 9.54 2.29 4.10
C GLN A 40 8.60 1.10 4.26
N SER A 41 7.79 0.83 3.25
CA SER A 41 6.84 -0.30 3.30
C SER A 41 7.51 -1.64 2.96
N ARG A 42 8.50 -1.61 2.06
CA ARG A 42 9.19 -2.79 1.54
C ARG A 42 10.61 -2.43 1.05
N PRO A 43 11.57 -2.20 1.97
CA PRO A 43 12.88 -1.61 1.64
C PRO A 43 13.72 -2.41 0.63
N ASN A 44 13.44 -3.72 0.48
CA ASN A 44 14.18 -4.60 -0.45
C ASN A 44 13.49 -4.75 -1.82
N SER A 45 12.42 -4.00 -2.10
CA SER A 45 11.77 -4.02 -3.40
C SER A 45 12.63 -3.36 -4.47
N GLN A 46 12.53 -3.87 -5.70
CA GLN A 46 13.15 -3.24 -6.89
C GLN A 46 12.35 -2.03 -7.39
N TYR A 47 11.11 -1.89 -6.98
CA TYR A 47 10.23 -0.78 -7.30
C TYR A 47 10.15 0.18 -6.11
N THR A 48 10.31 1.47 -6.35
CA THR A 48 10.20 2.49 -5.32
C THR A 48 9.27 3.61 -5.75
N MET A 49 8.31 3.94 -4.89
CA MET A 49 7.55 5.17 -4.91
C MET A 49 8.09 6.07 -3.80
N TYR A 50 8.80 7.11 -4.18
CA TYR A 50 9.35 8.08 -3.25
C TYR A 50 8.36 9.23 -3.05
N LEU A 51 7.82 9.34 -1.85
CA LEU A 51 6.90 10.39 -1.42
C LEU A 51 7.71 11.55 -0.84
N ASP A 52 7.85 12.62 -1.61
CA ASP A 52 8.59 13.82 -1.24
C ASP A 52 7.66 14.88 -0.62
N PHE A 53 7.69 14.97 0.71
CA PHE A 53 7.00 16.00 1.47
C PHE A 53 7.85 17.26 1.68
N GLY A 54 9.14 17.19 1.37
CA GLY A 54 10.11 18.26 1.64
C GLY A 54 10.05 19.42 0.67
N GLY A 55 9.22 19.34 -0.36
CA GLY A 55 9.18 20.30 -1.46
C GLY A 55 10.27 20.03 -2.49
N PHE A 56 10.10 20.57 -3.70
CA PHE A 56 10.98 20.29 -4.83
C PHE A 56 11.06 21.45 -5.80
N SER A 57 12.25 21.72 -6.31
CA SER A 57 12.48 22.71 -7.36
C SER A 57 12.70 22.01 -8.70
N PHE A 58 11.63 21.90 -9.51
CA PHE A 58 11.70 21.30 -10.83
C PHE A 58 12.27 22.27 -11.84
N ASN A 59 13.32 21.86 -12.56
CA ASN A 59 14.00 22.70 -13.55
C ASN A 59 13.56 22.31 -14.97
N GLY A 60 12.92 23.24 -15.66
CA GLY A 60 12.53 23.09 -17.06
C GLY A 60 11.04 22.90 -17.28
N LEU A 61 10.71 22.32 -18.43
CA LEU A 61 9.35 22.05 -18.85
C LEU A 61 9.01 20.58 -18.54
N TRP A 62 8.01 20.34 -17.72
CA TRP A 62 7.58 18.99 -17.41
C TRP A 62 6.94 18.33 -18.65
N GLY A 63 7.44 17.15 -19.00
CA GLY A 63 7.05 16.48 -20.24
C GLY A 63 7.48 17.21 -21.52
N GLY A 64 8.31 18.24 -21.43
CA GLY A 64 8.67 19.08 -22.57
C GLY A 64 7.55 20.01 -23.06
N VAL A 65 6.49 20.20 -22.26
CA VAL A 65 5.30 20.99 -22.64
C VAL A 65 5.43 22.43 -22.15
N ALA A 66 5.36 23.41 -23.07
CA ALA A 66 5.62 24.82 -22.77
C ALA A 66 4.70 25.44 -21.70
N SER A 67 3.49 24.92 -21.52
CA SER A 67 2.55 25.39 -20.49
C SER A 67 2.76 24.71 -19.14
N GLN A 68 3.60 23.68 -19.07
CA GLN A 68 3.83 22.91 -17.84
C GLN A 68 5.18 23.28 -17.22
N VAL A 69 5.16 24.29 -16.37
CA VAL A 69 6.33 24.86 -15.70
C VAL A 69 6.14 24.75 -14.18
N PRO A 70 6.48 23.58 -13.55
CA PRO A 70 6.26 23.39 -12.12
C PRO A 70 7.02 24.40 -11.26
N GLY A 71 8.27 24.68 -11.59
CA GLY A 71 9.12 25.57 -10.81
C GLY A 71 9.32 25.04 -9.38
N VAL A 72 9.23 25.94 -8.40
CA VAL A 72 9.37 25.59 -6.99
C VAL A 72 8.03 25.15 -6.40
N THR A 73 7.96 23.91 -5.93
CA THR A 73 6.85 23.40 -5.13
C THR A 73 7.26 23.47 -3.65
N ALA A 74 6.49 24.18 -2.83
CA ALA A 74 6.74 24.24 -1.38
C ALA A 74 6.51 22.89 -0.71
N ALA A 75 7.14 22.66 0.43
CA ALA A 75 6.90 21.48 1.26
C ALA A 75 5.44 21.34 1.68
N TYR A 76 5.04 20.13 2.08
CA TYR A 76 3.78 19.89 2.77
C TYR A 76 3.67 20.80 3.99
N ASP A 77 2.51 21.44 4.19
CA ASP A 77 2.37 22.46 5.22
C ASP A 77 0.91 22.59 5.66
N VAL A 78 0.70 22.69 6.98
CA VAL A 78 -0.64 22.95 7.58
C VAL A 78 -0.63 24.14 8.53
N ASP A 79 0.54 24.72 8.84
CA ASP A 79 0.68 25.82 9.82
C ASP A 79 1.26 27.13 9.24
N GLY A 80 1.64 27.13 7.96
CA GLY A 80 2.25 28.25 7.27
C GLY A 80 3.77 28.31 7.34
N ASN A 81 4.44 27.25 7.87
CA ASN A 81 5.89 27.15 7.98
C ASN A 81 6.48 26.03 7.14
N THR A 82 6.73 26.28 5.88
CA THR A 82 7.32 25.29 4.95
C THR A 82 8.80 24.97 5.21
N ALA A 83 9.44 25.58 6.19
CA ALA A 83 10.86 25.38 6.47
C ALA A 83 11.14 24.23 7.48
N ALA A 84 10.14 23.83 8.25
CA ALA A 84 10.28 22.76 9.25
C ALA A 84 8.91 22.13 9.54
N PHE A 85 8.87 20.82 9.73
CA PHE A 85 7.68 20.11 10.15
C PHE A 85 7.47 20.14 11.66
N ASN A 86 6.27 20.50 12.09
CA ASN A 86 5.82 20.35 13.46
C ASN A 86 5.35 18.91 13.76
N THR A 87 4.99 18.61 15.01
CA THR A 87 4.54 17.27 15.43
C THR A 87 3.26 16.80 14.73
N THR A 88 2.34 17.73 14.39
CA THR A 88 1.11 17.41 13.66
C THR A 88 1.42 17.03 12.23
N GLU A 89 2.29 17.76 11.56
CA GLU A 89 2.71 17.47 10.18
C GLU A 89 3.46 16.15 10.09
N LEU A 90 4.35 15.85 11.05
CA LEU A 90 5.04 14.56 11.11
C LEU A 90 4.05 13.39 11.29
N ALA A 91 3.01 13.56 12.11
CA ALA A 91 1.95 12.57 12.25
C ALA A 91 1.09 12.46 10.97
N ASN A 92 0.80 13.57 10.31
CA ASN A 92 0.09 13.59 9.04
C ASN A 92 0.87 12.87 7.94
N ILE A 93 2.17 13.14 7.82
CA ILE A 93 3.07 12.47 6.87
C ILE A 93 3.05 10.95 7.08
N GLN A 94 3.12 10.50 8.34
CA GLN A 94 3.03 9.08 8.68
C GLN A 94 1.68 8.48 8.27
N ASN A 95 0.58 9.19 8.49
CA ASN A 95 -0.76 8.74 8.13
C ASN A 95 -0.94 8.67 6.60
N ILE A 96 -0.55 9.71 5.86
CA ILE A 96 -0.60 9.75 4.40
C ILE A 96 0.25 8.60 3.83
N TRP A 97 1.49 8.46 4.28
CA TRP A 97 2.37 7.36 3.87
C TRP A 97 1.74 5.99 4.13
N SER A 98 1.16 5.77 5.31
CA SER A 98 0.53 4.49 5.66
C SER A 98 -0.63 4.16 4.73
N ARG A 99 -1.47 5.16 4.41
CA ARG A 99 -2.59 5.01 3.47
C ARG A 99 -2.11 4.62 2.06
N VAL A 100 -1.10 5.32 1.53
CA VAL A 100 -0.51 4.98 0.22
C VAL A 100 0.14 3.60 0.27
N ALA A 101 0.90 3.29 1.32
CA ALA A 101 1.56 2.01 1.50
C ALA A 101 0.56 0.84 1.60
N GLU A 102 -0.65 1.07 2.11
CA GLU A 102 -1.73 0.08 2.09
C GLU A 102 -2.25 -0.15 0.67
N LYS A 103 -2.50 0.90 -0.13
CA LYS A 103 -2.95 0.76 -1.52
C LYS A 103 -2.00 -0.09 -2.37
N TYR A 104 -0.71 -0.01 -2.09
CA TYR A 104 0.33 -0.76 -2.80
C TYR A 104 0.82 -2.01 -2.06
N SER A 105 0.17 -2.41 -0.95
CA SER A 105 0.60 -3.52 -0.10
C SER A 105 0.65 -4.88 -0.81
N VAL A 106 -0.18 -5.08 -1.82
CA VAL A 106 -0.31 -6.31 -2.62
C VAL A 106 0.74 -6.45 -3.72
N PHE A 107 1.53 -5.40 -3.98
CA PHE A 107 2.53 -5.33 -5.04
C PHE A 107 3.95 -5.31 -4.48
N GLY A 108 4.91 -5.71 -5.32
CA GLY A 108 6.35 -5.64 -5.02
C GLY A 108 6.90 -4.21 -5.05
N ILE A 109 6.24 -3.26 -4.38
CA ILE A 109 6.57 -1.83 -4.38
C ILE A 109 6.96 -1.38 -2.97
N ASN A 110 8.06 -0.62 -2.87
CA ASN A 110 8.43 0.11 -1.66
C ASN A 110 7.87 1.54 -1.73
N VAL A 111 6.84 1.83 -0.95
CA VAL A 111 6.42 3.20 -0.69
C VAL A 111 7.34 3.76 0.38
N SER A 112 8.10 4.81 0.06
CA SER A 112 9.21 5.32 0.86
C SER A 112 9.15 6.83 1.00
N THR A 113 9.50 7.33 2.17
CA THR A 113 9.82 8.75 2.39
C THR A 113 11.34 9.00 2.40
N LEU A 114 12.15 7.96 2.27
CA LEU A 114 13.59 8.08 2.12
C LEU A 114 13.93 8.41 0.67
N ASP A 115 14.58 9.55 0.45
CA ASP A 115 15.04 9.96 -0.87
C ASP A 115 16.10 8.98 -1.41
N PRO A 116 15.83 8.25 -2.50
CA PRO A 116 16.78 7.30 -3.06
C PRO A 116 18.01 7.98 -3.68
N ALA A 117 17.94 9.25 -4.06
CA ALA A 117 19.07 10.01 -4.59
C ALA A 117 20.13 10.28 -3.49
N ILE A 118 19.72 10.40 -2.22
CA ILE A 118 20.65 10.52 -1.09
C ILE A 118 21.47 9.24 -0.95
N ALA A 119 20.83 8.07 -0.97
CA ALA A 119 21.54 6.79 -0.87
C ALA A 119 22.49 6.56 -2.05
N ALA A 120 22.15 7.09 -3.23
CA ALA A 120 22.99 7.03 -4.44
C ALA A 120 24.07 8.13 -4.51
N ASN A 121 24.17 9.02 -3.51
CA ASN A 121 25.03 10.20 -3.54
C ASN A 121 24.80 11.13 -4.74
N GLN A 122 23.52 11.27 -5.16
CA GLN A 122 23.06 12.10 -6.29
C GLN A 122 22.12 13.23 -5.84
N ALA A 123 22.17 13.62 -4.59
CA ALA A 123 21.26 14.60 -3.98
C ALA A 123 21.94 15.95 -3.70
N ALA A 124 22.92 16.36 -4.52
CA ALA A 124 23.63 17.64 -4.33
C ALA A 124 22.69 18.86 -4.43
N ASN A 125 21.67 18.78 -5.27
CA ASN A 125 20.58 19.74 -5.44
C ASN A 125 19.43 19.09 -6.19
N ASP A 126 18.30 19.78 -6.36
CA ASP A 126 17.11 19.25 -7.00
C ASP A 126 17.31 18.91 -8.48
N ALA A 127 18.20 19.60 -9.18
CA ALA A 127 18.53 19.25 -10.56
C ALA A 127 19.25 17.89 -10.65
N ALA A 128 20.15 17.61 -9.72
CA ALA A 128 20.81 16.30 -9.63
C ALA A 128 19.83 15.21 -9.22
N ARG A 129 18.94 15.48 -8.28
CA ARG A 129 17.84 14.56 -7.90
C ARG A 129 16.95 14.25 -9.09
N GLN A 130 16.47 15.27 -9.82
CA GLN A 130 15.63 15.12 -11.00
C GLN A 130 16.31 14.22 -12.06
N ALA A 131 17.58 14.50 -12.37
CA ALA A 131 18.35 13.69 -13.31
C ALA A 131 18.49 12.22 -12.85
N TYR A 132 18.67 12.00 -11.55
CA TYR A 132 18.72 10.66 -10.98
C TYR A 132 17.37 9.94 -11.07
N TYR A 133 16.26 10.61 -10.74
CA TYR A 133 14.93 10.02 -10.83
C TYR A 133 14.59 9.63 -12.27
N ASP A 134 14.82 10.51 -13.22
CA ASP A 134 14.58 10.26 -14.65
C ASP A 134 15.43 9.10 -15.20
N ALA A 135 16.68 8.99 -14.76
CA ALA A 135 17.59 7.92 -15.20
C ALA A 135 17.32 6.56 -14.54
N THR A 136 16.54 6.52 -13.45
CA THR A 136 16.35 5.32 -12.64
C THR A 136 15.02 4.64 -13.02
N PRO A 137 15.03 3.47 -13.68
CA PRO A 137 13.82 2.72 -13.97
C PRO A 137 13.20 2.18 -12.67
N ARG A 138 11.88 2.01 -12.67
CA ARG A 138 11.11 1.50 -11.52
C ARG A 138 11.17 2.43 -10.29
N LEU A 139 11.40 3.70 -10.52
CA LEU A 139 11.35 4.76 -9.53
C LEU A 139 10.29 5.77 -9.92
N MET A 140 9.36 6.05 -9.02
CA MET A 140 8.42 7.17 -9.12
C MET A 140 8.75 8.17 -8.02
N HIS A 141 8.84 9.44 -8.36
CA HIS A 141 9.03 10.54 -7.43
C HIS A 141 7.75 11.37 -7.38
N THR A 142 7.09 11.39 -6.22
CA THR A 142 5.81 12.07 -6.00
C THR A 142 6.01 13.25 -5.06
N VAL A 143 5.93 14.45 -5.61
CA VAL A 143 6.05 15.70 -4.85
C VAL A 143 4.71 16.02 -4.20
N ILE A 144 4.65 16.01 -2.88
CA ILE A 144 3.44 16.27 -2.08
C ILE A 144 3.57 17.63 -1.44
N GLY A 145 2.99 18.64 -2.08
CA GLY A 145 3.13 20.03 -1.63
C GLY A 145 2.55 21.03 -2.61
N GLY A 146 2.63 22.32 -2.27
CA GLY A 146 2.20 23.38 -3.15
C GLY A 146 0.71 23.37 -3.50
N ASN A 147 0.30 24.30 -4.37
CA ASN A 147 -1.10 24.50 -4.75
C ASN A 147 -1.42 24.19 -6.22
N GLY A 148 -0.43 23.77 -7.01
CA GLY A 148 -0.63 23.35 -8.40
C GLY A 148 -1.10 24.43 -9.37
N SER A 149 -0.81 25.69 -9.12
CA SER A 149 -1.27 26.81 -9.96
C SER A 149 -0.92 26.68 -11.45
N TRP A 150 0.05 25.86 -11.78
CA TRP A 150 0.49 25.58 -13.15
C TRP A 150 -0.25 24.42 -13.82
N SER A 151 -0.96 23.56 -13.07
CA SER A 151 -1.61 22.34 -13.58
C SER A 151 -3.14 22.40 -13.58
N GLY A 152 -3.77 22.96 -12.53
CA GLY A 152 -5.22 23.10 -12.43
C GLY A 152 -5.98 21.86 -11.91
N GLY A 153 -5.30 20.83 -11.38
CA GLY A 153 -5.88 19.63 -10.77
C GLY A 153 -5.54 19.45 -9.30
N GLY A 154 -5.99 18.37 -8.68
CA GLY A 154 -5.58 17.94 -7.34
C GLY A 154 -4.22 17.25 -7.31
N GLY A 155 -3.84 16.68 -8.44
CA GLY A 155 -2.56 16.09 -8.74
C GLY A 155 -2.36 16.00 -10.24
N VAL A 156 -1.20 15.53 -10.68
CA VAL A 156 -0.88 15.33 -12.10
C VAL A 156 0.26 14.33 -12.27
N SER A 157 0.11 13.40 -13.21
CA SER A 157 1.10 12.39 -13.57
C SER A 157 1.07 12.05 -15.05
N TYR A 158 2.18 11.51 -15.56
CA TYR A 158 2.20 10.85 -16.87
C TYR A 158 1.85 9.37 -16.73
N VAL A 159 1.21 8.82 -17.76
CA VAL A 159 0.74 7.43 -17.75
C VAL A 159 1.82 6.49 -18.28
N GLY A 160 2.14 5.41 -17.53
CA GLY A 160 2.96 4.29 -17.99
C GLY A 160 4.45 4.61 -18.13
N VAL A 161 4.98 5.48 -17.30
CA VAL A 161 6.37 5.98 -17.40
C VAL A 161 7.34 5.24 -16.47
N THR A 162 6.86 4.72 -15.34
CA THR A 162 7.70 4.22 -14.24
C THR A 162 8.57 3.00 -14.58
N PRO A 163 8.16 2.03 -15.44
CA PRO A 163 8.96 0.84 -15.70
C PRO A 163 10.32 1.11 -16.37
N PHE A 164 10.44 2.24 -17.06
CA PHE A 164 11.57 2.52 -17.94
C PHE A 164 12.31 3.78 -17.52
N ALA A 165 13.64 3.79 -17.71
CA ALA A 165 14.39 5.03 -17.59
C ALA A 165 13.93 6.04 -18.64
N GLN A 166 13.75 7.29 -18.22
CA GLN A 166 13.41 8.42 -19.09
C GLN A 166 14.61 9.36 -19.12
N ALA A 167 15.13 9.64 -20.31
CA ALA A 167 16.38 10.39 -20.41
C ALA A 167 16.24 11.88 -20.04
N THR A 168 15.03 12.43 -20.13
CA THR A 168 14.78 13.88 -19.94
C THR A 168 13.30 14.12 -19.60
N ASN A 169 12.98 15.37 -19.25
CA ASN A 169 11.65 15.94 -19.13
C ASN A 169 10.86 15.60 -17.87
N GLY A 170 11.45 14.91 -16.90
CA GLY A 170 10.85 14.68 -15.59
C GLY A 170 9.63 13.78 -15.59
N TYR A 171 9.55 12.80 -16.50
CA TYR A 171 8.40 11.89 -16.59
C TYR A 171 8.20 11.03 -15.33
N HIS A 172 9.27 10.77 -14.57
CA HIS A 172 9.20 10.02 -13.31
C HIS A 172 8.74 10.87 -12.12
N THR A 173 8.61 12.19 -12.31
CA THR A 173 8.11 13.08 -11.26
C THR A 173 6.65 13.41 -11.50
N ASN A 174 5.81 13.20 -10.50
CA ASN A 174 4.42 13.61 -10.45
C ASN A 174 4.16 14.54 -9.26
N TRP A 175 2.98 15.11 -9.15
CA TRP A 175 2.62 16.03 -8.08
C TRP A 175 1.27 15.70 -7.49
N VAL A 176 1.17 15.92 -6.19
CA VAL A 176 -0.08 16.02 -5.43
C VAL A 176 -0.10 17.38 -4.71
N PHE A 177 -1.08 18.19 -5.04
CA PHE A 177 -1.15 19.57 -4.56
C PHE A 177 -1.84 19.65 -3.21
N SER A 178 -1.10 19.28 -2.17
CA SER A 178 -1.64 19.14 -0.81
C SER A 178 -2.16 20.46 -0.22
N ALA A 179 -1.67 21.62 -0.65
CA ALA A 179 -2.16 22.91 -0.18
C ALA A 179 -3.62 23.21 -0.56
N LEU A 180 -4.23 22.43 -1.48
CA LEU A 180 -5.66 22.52 -1.78
C LEU A 180 -6.54 21.97 -0.66
N ALA A 181 -6.02 21.00 0.12
CA ALA A 181 -6.72 20.40 1.25
C ALA A 181 -5.72 19.82 2.28
N PRO A 182 -4.86 20.65 2.91
CA PRO A 182 -3.69 20.18 3.63
C PRO A 182 -4.02 19.36 4.88
N SER A 183 -5.17 19.60 5.51
CA SER A 183 -5.64 18.84 6.67
C SER A 183 -6.51 17.64 6.31
N ASN A 184 -6.84 17.44 5.03
CA ASN A 184 -7.57 16.27 4.56
C ASN A 184 -6.59 15.15 4.15
N LEU A 185 -6.16 14.37 5.12
CA LEU A 185 -5.16 13.31 4.92
C LEU A 185 -5.64 12.22 3.97
N GLN A 186 -6.96 11.96 3.93
CA GLN A 186 -7.55 11.04 2.97
C GLN A 186 -7.39 11.56 1.55
N PHE A 187 -7.75 12.83 1.29
CA PHE A 187 -7.57 13.43 -0.02
C PHE A 187 -6.11 13.31 -0.49
N VAL A 188 -5.15 13.72 0.35
CA VAL A 188 -3.74 13.69 -0.01
C VAL A 188 -3.27 12.26 -0.29
N GLY A 189 -3.63 11.29 0.57
CA GLY A 189 -3.24 9.88 0.41
C GLY A 189 -3.88 9.21 -0.81
N GLU A 190 -5.18 9.43 -1.05
CA GLU A 190 -5.88 8.87 -2.21
C GLU A 190 -5.39 9.52 -3.52
N ALA A 191 -5.16 10.85 -3.52
CA ALA A 191 -4.58 11.54 -4.68
C ALA A 191 -3.16 11.02 -4.98
N THR A 192 -2.34 10.77 -3.95
CA THR A 192 -1.00 10.20 -4.14
C THR A 192 -1.08 8.81 -4.76
N ALA A 193 -1.96 7.94 -4.25
CA ALA A 193 -2.15 6.61 -4.83
C ALA A 193 -2.69 6.67 -6.27
N HIS A 194 -3.52 7.64 -6.60
CA HIS A 194 -4.06 7.88 -7.93
C HIS A 194 -2.97 8.31 -8.93
N GLU A 195 -2.17 9.33 -8.58
CA GLU A 195 -1.11 9.84 -9.47
C GLU A 195 -0.01 8.79 -9.69
N ASP A 196 0.36 8.04 -8.65
CA ASP A 196 1.30 6.92 -8.78
C ASP A 196 0.72 5.79 -9.64
N GLY A 197 -0.59 5.56 -9.57
CA GLY A 197 -1.31 4.63 -10.46
C GLY A 197 -1.19 4.99 -11.93
N HIS A 198 -1.25 6.28 -12.27
CA HIS A 198 -0.95 6.74 -13.62
C HIS A 198 0.48 6.39 -14.05
N GLY A 199 1.47 6.64 -13.20
CA GLY A 199 2.86 6.27 -13.46
C GLY A 199 3.03 4.78 -13.80
N LEU A 200 2.18 3.92 -13.23
CA LEU A 200 2.12 2.48 -13.49
C LEU A 200 1.23 2.08 -14.67
N GLY A 201 0.70 3.02 -15.44
CA GLY A 201 -0.02 2.75 -16.68
C GLY A 201 -1.53 2.77 -16.59
N LEU A 202 -2.09 3.15 -15.45
CA LEU A 202 -3.54 3.22 -15.27
C LEU A 202 -4.13 4.53 -15.79
N TYR A 203 -5.28 4.44 -16.44
CA TYR A 203 -6.14 5.55 -16.82
C TYR A 203 -7.27 5.70 -15.79
N HIS A 204 -8.08 6.75 -15.91
CA HIS A 204 -9.20 6.95 -15.00
C HIS A 204 -10.24 5.85 -15.13
N GLN A 205 -10.72 5.34 -13.99
CA GLN A 205 -11.94 4.57 -13.91
C GLN A 205 -13.12 5.55 -14.04
N SER A 206 -13.89 5.41 -15.09
CA SER A 206 -14.91 6.37 -15.52
C SER A 206 -16.29 5.73 -15.60
N ASP A 207 -17.32 6.55 -15.55
CA ASP A 207 -18.70 6.06 -15.72
C ASP A 207 -19.18 6.30 -17.15
N TYR A 208 -19.76 5.25 -17.74
CA TYR A 208 -20.28 5.25 -19.10
C TYR A 208 -21.73 4.74 -19.19
N ASN A 209 -22.47 5.25 -20.19
CA ASN A 209 -23.70 4.64 -20.66
C ASN A 209 -23.50 4.25 -22.14
N GLY A 210 -23.32 2.96 -22.41
CA GLY A 210 -22.83 2.49 -23.70
C GLY A 210 -21.46 3.12 -24.02
N ASN A 211 -21.36 3.89 -25.10
CA ASN A 211 -20.14 4.59 -25.48
C ASN A 211 -20.11 6.07 -25.02
N THR A 212 -21.13 6.53 -24.29
CA THR A 212 -21.21 7.91 -23.83
C THR A 212 -20.57 8.02 -22.45
N LEU A 213 -19.55 8.86 -22.33
CA LEU A 213 -18.93 9.21 -21.07
C LEU A 213 -19.91 10.04 -20.22
N LEU A 214 -20.26 9.56 -19.03
CA LEU A 214 -21.09 10.23 -18.05
C LEU A 214 -20.26 11.02 -17.04
N ALA A 215 -19.17 10.41 -16.56
CA ALA A 215 -18.23 11.01 -15.65
C ALA A 215 -16.81 10.50 -15.94
N GLU A 216 -15.85 11.41 -16.01
CA GLU A 216 -14.42 11.12 -16.16
C GLU A 216 -13.88 10.31 -14.97
N TYR A 217 -14.36 10.63 -13.77
CA TYR A 217 -13.96 9.99 -12.50
C TYR A 217 -15.17 9.32 -11.86
N SER A 218 -15.20 8.00 -11.87
CA SER A 218 -16.24 7.23 -11.17
C SER A 218 -16.18 7.49 -9.66
N SER A 219 -17.31 7.86 -9.07
CA SER A 219 -17.43 8.05 -7.61
C SER A 219 -17.85 6.77 -6.87
N GLY A 220 -17.89 5.64 -7.55
CA GLY A 220 -18.24 4.34 -6.97
C GLY A 220 -19.63 4.34 -6.30
N THR A 221 -19.69 4.00 -5.01
CA THR A 221 -20.96 3.99 -4.24
C THR A 221 -21.27 5.32 -3.53
N GLY A 222 -20.45 6.36 -3.76
CA GLY A 222 -20.67 7.70 -3.19
C GLY A 222 -19.80 8.01 -1.99
N THR A 223 -20.39 8.58 -0.94
CA THR A 223 -19.68 9.12 0.23
C THR A 223 -20.25 8.56 1.54
N GLY A 224 -19.48 8.65 2.62
CA GLY A 224 -19.90 8.28 3.99
C GLY A 224 -19.59 6.81 4.34
N PRO A 225 -20.06 6.33 5.49
CA PRO A 225 -19.80 4.99 5.99
C PRO A 225 -20.19 3.88 4.99
N GLY A 226 -19.31 2.91 4.79
CA GLY A 226 -19.50 1.80 3.84
C GLY A 226 -19.32 2.16 2.37
N SER A 227 -19.04 3.43 2.04
CA SER A 227 -18.81 3.82 0.65
C SER A 227 -17.45 3.34 0.15
N VAL A 228 -17.42 2.94 -1.13
CA VAL A 228 -16.20 2.55 -1.84
C VAL A 228 -16.12 3.25 -3.19
N ALA A 229 -14.94 3.68 -3.58
CA ALA A 229 -14.73 4.28 -4.90
C ALA A 229 -13.40 3.81 -5.50
N PRO A 230 -13.26 3.84 -6.84
CA PRO A 230 -12.01 3.47 -7.48
C PRO A 230 -10.88 4.43 -7.10
N ILE A 231 -9.69 3.90 -6.79
CA ILE A 231 -8.47 4.71 -6.62
C ILE A 231 -8.24 5.53 -7.89
N MET A 232 -8.40 4.93 -9.07
CA MET A 232 -8.28 5.62 -10.36
C MET A 232 -9.57 6.38 -10.77
N GLY A 233 -10.53 6.52 -9.87
CA GLY A 233 -11.71 7.37 -10.01
C GLY A 233 -11.68 8.52 -9.02
N ASN A 234 -12.77 8.72 -8.28
CA ASN A 234 -12.91 9.76 -7.25
C ASN A 234 -13.09 9.11 -5.87
N SER A 235 -12.00 8.64 -5.27
CA SER A 235 -11.99 8.04 -3.92
C SER A 235 -11.84 9.05 -2.78
N TYR A 236 -11.72 10.33 -3.08
CA TYR A 236 -11.38 11.38 -2.10
C TYR A 236 -12.39 11.57 -0.98
N SER A 237 -13.63 11.19 -1.21
CA SER A 237 -14.74 11.32 -0.23
C SER A 237 -15.40 9.98 0.12
N ALA A 238 -15.00 8.88 -0.52
CA ALA A 238 -15.43 7.55 -0.13
C ALA A 238 -14.67 7.10 1.12
N GLU A 239 -15.30 6.26 1.96
CA GLU A 239 -14.62 5.71 3.14
C GLU A 239 -13.36 4.93 2.74
N ARG A 240 -13.45 4.13 1.64
CA ARG A 240 -12.36 3.30 1.14
C ARG A 240 -12.13 3.53 -0.35
N GLY A 241 -10.91 3.90 -0.75
CA GLY A 241 -10.44 3.80 -2.13
C GLY A 241 -9.97 2.39 -2.41
N LEU A 242 -10.45 1.76 -3.49
CA LEU A 242 -10.14 0.38 -3.85
C LEU A 242 -9.69 0.28 -5.30
N TRP A 243 -8.87 -0.72 -5.61
CA TRP A 243 -8.57 -1.11 -6.98
C TRP A 243 -9.81 -1.72 -7.63
N LYS A 244 -10.01 -1.43 -8.92
CA LYS A 244 -11.21 -1.83 -9.64
C LYS A 244 -10.90 -2.50 -10.98
N SER A 245 -11.76 -3.43 -11.38
CA SER A 245 -11.97 -3.81 -12.77
C SER A 245 -13.21 -3.07 -13.25
N GLY A 246 -13.03 -2.16 -14.18
CA GLY A 246 -14.12 -1.31 -14.64
C GLY A 246 -13.79 -0.65 -15.96
N THR A 247 -14.57 0.36 -16.30
CA THR A 247 -14.45 1.07 -17.57
C THR A 247 -13.52 2.25 -17.44
N ALA A 248 -12.45 2.27 -18.23
CA ALA A 248 -11.50 3.37 -18.26
C ALA A 248 -11.74 4.28 -19.47
N HIS A 249 -11.46 5.58 -19.28
CA HIS A 249 -11.40 6.58 -20.36
C HIS A 249 -9.97 6.67 -20.89
N VAL A 250 -9.70 5.98 -22.01
CA VAL A 250 -8.37 5.88 -22.60
C VAL A 250 -8.25 6.77 -23.83
N ASN A 251 -7.44 7.82 -23.78
CA ASN A 251 -7.08 8.66 -24.93
C ASN A 251 -8.27 9.11 -25.82
N ASN A 252 -9.41 9.42 -25.23
CA ASN A 252 -10.67 9.74 -25.95
C ASN A 252 -11.16 8.63 -26.90
N SER A 253 -10.74 7.38 -26.70
CA SER A 253 -11.08 6.26 -27.59
C SER A 253 -12.39 5.52 -27.22
N GLY A 254 -13.15 6.03 -26.23
CA GLY A 254 -14.35 5.39 -25.70
C GLY A 254 -14.04 4.42 -24.56
N PRO A 255 -15.07 3.67 -24.08
CA PRO A 255 -14.93 2.80 -22.94
C PRO A 255 -13.96 1.65 -23.22
N THR A 256 -13.01 1.45 -22.34
CA THR A 256 -12.05 0.34 -22.37
C THR A 256 -12.07 -0.37 -21.03
N LEU A 257 -12.13 -1.71 -21.02
CA LEU A 257 -12.02 -2.46 -19.78
C LEU A 257 -10.60 -2.31 -19.23
N GLN A 258 -10.49 -1.84 -17.99
CA GLN A 258 -9.24 -1.74 -17.26
C GLN A 258 -9.37 -2.50 -15.94
N THR A 259 -8.46 -3.45 -15.73
CA THR A 259 -8.36 -4.19 -14.47
C THR A 259 -7.11 -3.73 -13.73
N ASP A 260 -7.28 -2.71 -12.91
CA ASP A 260 -6.19 -1.95 -12.27
C ASP A 260 -5.11 -2.83 -11.66
N PRO A 261 -5.42 -3.78 -10.73
CA PRO A 261 -4.36 -4.47 -10.02
C PRO A 261 -3.53 -5.40 -10.91
N PHE A 262 -4.12 -5.91 -11.99
CA PHE A 262 -3.38 -6.78 -12.90
C PHE A 262 -2.48 -6.01 -13.86
N ILE A 263 -2.86 -4.81 -14.27
CA ILE A 263 -1.99 -3.90 -15.02
C ILE A 263 -0.78 -3.54 -14.14
N VAL A 264 -1.01 -3.15 -12.89
CA VAL A 264 0.09 -2.87 -11.96
C VAL A 264 0.99 -4.08 -11.76
N ALA A 265 0.43 -5.26 -11.48
CA ALA A 265 1.21 -6.46 -11.15
C ALA A 265 1.96 -7.05 -12.34
N ASN A 266 1.37 -7.05 -13.54
CA ASN A 266 1.88 -7.80 -14.69
C ASN A 266 2.61 -6.92 -15.70
N ASP A 267 2.05 -5.74 -16.02
CA ASP A 267 2.54 -4.92 -17.14
C ASP A 267 3.75 -4.06 -16.76
N ASN A 268 4.05 -3.96 -15.45
CA ASN A 268 5.14 -3.15 -14.92
C ASN A 268 6.40 -3.94 -14.57
N LEU A 269 6.59 -5.13 -15.12
CA LEU A 269 7.75 -5.99 -14.88
C LEU A 269 7.91 -6.41 -13.40
N MET A 270 6.81 -6.46 -12.65
CA MET A 270 6.81 -6.86 -11.23
C MET A 270 6.76 -8.37 -11.04
N GLY A 271 6.32 -9.12 -12.05
CA GLY A 271 6.20 -10.57 -11.99
C GLY A 271 4.97 -11.08 -11.24
N GLY A 272 3.95 -10.24 -11.04
CA GLY A 272 2.70 -10.57 -10.37
C GLY A 272 2.52 -9.90 -9.00
N PHE A 273 1.59 -10.42 -8.21
CA PHE A 273 1.39 -10.01 -6.83
C PHE A 273 2.51 -10.54 -5.93
N ILE A 274 2.64 -9.95 -4.75
CA ILE A 274 3.65 -10.40 -3.79
C ILE A 274 3.34 -11.80 -3.26
N ASN A 275 4.40 -12.49 -2.84
CA ASN A 275 4.34 -13.61 -1.90
C ASN A 275 4.82 -13.10 -0.54
N ASP A 276 3.96 -13.09 0.46
CA ASP A 276 4.24 -12.59 1.81
C ASP A 276 4.90 -13.64 2.71
N GLY A 277 4.99 -14.90 2.24
CA GLY A 277 5.59 -16.03 2.96
C GLY A 277 4.62 -16.74 3.90
N VAL A 278 3.35 -16.34 3.98
CA VAL A 278 2.32 -17.10 4.69
C VAL A 278 1.84 -18.26 3.81
N GLY A 279 1.62 -19.43 4.39
CA GLY A 279 1.18 -20.60 3.63
C GLY A 279 -0.29 -20.48 3.19
N HIS A 280 -0.56 -20.89 1.94
CA HIS A 280 -1.89 -20.78 1.33
C HIS A 280 -2.71 -22.08 1.36
N ALA A 281 -2.32 -23.05 2.17
CA ALA A 281 -3.02 -24.32 2.37
C ALA A 281 -2.75 -24.85 3.78
N LEU A 282 -3.66 -25.70 4.29
CA LEU A 282 -3.53 -26.29 5.63
C LEU A 282 -2.18 -27.00 5.84
N ASN A 283 -1.72 -27.75 4.84
CA ASN A 283 -0.43 -28.47 4.89
C ASN A 283 0.80 -27.56 4.71
N GLN A 284 0.60 -26.29 4.46
CA GLN A 284 1.62 -25.26 4.33
C GLN A 284 1.49 -24.17 5.39
N ALA A 285 0.57 -24.35 6.36
CA ALA A 285 0.27 -23.35 7.37
C ALA A 285 1.52 -22.86 8.10
N THR A 286 1.69 -21.57 8.17
CA THR A 286 2.79 -20.89 8.85
C THR A 286 2.55 -20.94 10.37
N ALA A 287 3.57 -21.19 11.16
CA ALA A 287 3.43 -21.17 12.62
C ALA A 287 3.09 -19.76 13.11
N LEU A 288 2.03 -19.64 13.90
CA LEU A 288 1.60 -18.35 14.46
C LEU A 288 2.68 -17.83 15.43
N PRO A 289 3.30 -16.68 15.18
CA PRO A 289 4.37 -16.17 16.04
C PRO A 289 3.81 -15.68 17.37
N LEU A 290 4.28 -16.28 18.46
CA LEU A 290 3.86 -15.96 19.83
C LEU A 290 5.00 -15.33 20.62
N THR A 291 4.69 -14.32 21.43
CA THR A 291 5.53 -13.81 22.49
C THR A 291 5.13 -14.51 23.80
N ASN A 292 6.12 -14.99 24.58
CA ASN A 292 5.90 -15.68 25.84
C ASN A 292 4.93 -16.89 25.75
N ALA A 293 4.90 -17.57 24.59
CA ALA A 293 4.06 -18.73 24.29
C ALA A 293 2.54 -18.51 24.39
N THR A 294 2.08 -17.29 24.60
CA THR A 294 0.65 -16.97 24.79
C THR A 294 0.13 -15.80 23.98
N THR A 295 0.93 -14.79 23.74
CA THR A 295 0.49 -13.55 23.08
C THR A 295 0.94 -13.52 21.63
N ILE A 296 0.04 -13.24 20.71
CA ILE A 296 0.36 -13.10 19.29
C ILE A 296 1.28 -11.89 19.08
N ASN A 297 2.41 -12.13 18.40
CA ASN A 297 3.31 -11.07 18.01
C ASN A 297 2.81 -10.39 16.73
N ALA A 298 2.03 -9.33 16.88
CA ALA A 298 1.38 -8.62 15.75
C ALA A 298 2.37 -8.03 14.74
N SER A 299 3.62 -7.81 15.10
CA SER A 299 4.64 -7.33 14.14
C SER A 299 5.09 -8.41 13.15
N LEU A 300 4.91 -9.68 13.50
CA LEU A 300 5.27 -10.85 12.70
C LEU A 300 4.03 -11.60 12.16
N ALA A 301 2.91 -11.60 12.90
CA ALA A 301 1.66 -12.25 12.52
C ALA A 301 0.86 -11.33 11.57
N LYS A 302 1.34 -11.21 10.33
CA LYS A 302 0.76 -10.35 9.29
C LYS A 302 0.88 -11.00 7.93
N GLY A 303 -0.03 -10.67 7.04
CA GLY A 303 -0.05 -11.18 5.68
C GLY A 303 -0.75 -10.23 4.71
N VAL A 304 -0.92 -10.72 3.49
CA VAL A 304 -1.55 -9.97 2.40
C VAL A 304 -2.42 -10.90 1.56
N ILE A 305 -3.67 -10.63 1.48
CA ILE A 305 -4.61 -11.36 0.61
C ILE A 305 -4.58 -10.73 -0.79
N VAL A 306 -4.37 -11.58 -1.81
CA VAL A 306 -4.26 -11.17 -3.21
C VAL A 306 -5.21 -11.98 -4.11
N PRO A 307 -5.60 -11.45 -5.30
CA PRO A 307 -6.40 -12.21 -6.26
C PRO A 307 -5.61 -13.38 -6.85
N LYS A 308 -6.28 -14.52 -7.09
CA LYS A 308 -5.68 -15.72 -7.68
C LYS A 308 -5.51 -15.67 -9.20
N SER A 309 -6.34 -14.91 -9.92
CA SER A 309 -6.38 -14.96 -11.39
C SER A 309 -6.70 -13.62 -12.02
N ALA A 310 -5.93 -13.28 -13.05
CA ALA A 310 -6.15 -12.13 -13.92
C ALA A 310 -7.40 -12.27 -14.80
N SER A 311 -7.86 -13.48 -15.04
CA SER A 311 -8.98 -13.73 -15.97
C SER A 311 -10.37 -13.47 -15.37
N ASN A 312 -10.44 -13.13 -14.09
CA ASN A 312 -11.70 -12.80 -13.44
C ASN A 312 -11.82 -11.28 -13.18
N PRO A 313 -12.45 -10.52 -14.09
CA PRO A 313 -12.65 -9.08 -13.89
C PRO A 313 -13.67 -8.78 -12.78
N ASN A 314 -14.35 -9.80 -12.26
CA ASN A 314 -15.43 -9.67 -11.26
C ASN A 314 -15.20 -10.69 -10.14
N PRO A 315 -14.19 -10.52 -9.26
CA PRO A 315 -13.76 -11.52 -8.29
C PRO A 315 -14.72 -11.56 -7.08
N THR A 316 -15.95 -12.05 -7.30
CA THR A 316 -16.92 -12.26 -6.20
C THR A 316 -16.60 -13.51 -5.41
N GLY A 317 -16.60 -13.39 -4.08
CA GLY A 317 -16.41 -14.48 -3.13
C GLY A 317 -14.95 -14.87 -2.87
N ALA A 318 -14.69 -15.40 -1.67
CA ALA A 318 -13.37 -15.74 -1.15
C ALA A 318 -12.56 -16.68 -2.06
N ALA A 319 -13.21 -17.55 -2.82
CA ALA A 319 -12.54 -18.52 -3.71
C ALA A 319 -11.66 -17.86 -4.79
N ASN A 320 -11.85 -16.58 -5.09
CA ASN A 320 -11.08 -15.83 -6.08
C ASN A 320 -9.81 -15.17 -5.51
N TYR A 321 -9.61 -15.25 -4.19
CA TYR A 321 -8.46 -14.70 -3.47
C TYR A 321 -7.61 -15.81 -2.86
N THR A 322 -6.35 -15.49 -2.51
CA THR A 322 -5.53 -16.36 -1.68
C THR A 322 -6.16 -16.48 -0.30
N SER A 323 -5.92 -17.62 0.35
CA SER A 323 -6.22 -17.81 1.76
C SER A 323 -4.92 -17.97 2.51
N ASP A 324 -4.76 -17.35 3.67
CA ASP A 324 -3.59 -17.50 4.52
C ASP A 324 -3.91 -18.42 5.69
N PHE A 325 -3.00 -19.38 5.95
CA PHE A 325 -3.15 -20.34 7.02
C PHE A 325 -2.06 -20.19 8.07
N TRP A 326 -2.48 -20.01 9.32
CA TRP A 326 -1.60 -19.98 10.48
C TRP A 326 -1.89 -21.19 11.38
N SER A 327 -0.86 -21.92 11.79
CA SER A 327 -0.99 -23.03 12.75
C SER A 327 -0.66 -22.57 14.16
N PHE A 328 -1.43 -23.04 15.15
CA PHE A 328 -1.15 -22.76 16.56
C PHE A 328 -1.56 -23.94 17.45
N ALA A 329 -0.88 -24.03 18.60
CA ALA A 329 -1.26 -24.94 19.69
C ALA A 329 -1.80 -24.13 20.86
N THR A 330 -2.79 -24.67 21.59
CA THR A 330 -3.34 -24.05 22.79
C THR A 330 -3.61 -25.10 23.89
N GLY A 331 -3.44 -24.69 25.14
CA GLY A 331 -4.04 -25.38 26.28
C GLY A 331 -5.57 -25.21 26.28
N ALA A 332 -6.28 -25.95 27.18
CA ALA A 332 -7.71 -25.77 27.35
C ALA A 332 -8.03 -24.42 28.00
N GLY A 333 -8.99 -23.69 27.45
CA GLY A 333 -9.45 -22.42 28.00
C GLY A 333 -9.82 -21.38 26.95
N GLN A 334 -9.99 -20.14 27.38
CA GLN A 334 -10.40 -19.06 26.52
C GLN A 334 -9.22 -18.54 25.69
N VAL A 335 -9.42 -18.51 24.39
CA VAL A 335 -8.53 -17.87 23.41
C VAL A 335 -9.18 -16.63 22.83
N SER A 336 -8.38 -15.69 22.37
CA SER A 336 -8.86 -14.49 21.67
C SER A 336 -8.03 -14.23 20.43
N PHE A 337 -8.70 -13.87 19.32
CA PHE A 337 -8.08 -13.48 18.08
C PHE A 337 -8.76 -12.24 17.55
N SER A 338 -7.97 -11.28 17.08
CA SER A 338 -8.42 -10.11 16.34
C SER A 338 -7.65 -10.04 15.04
N LEU A 339 -8.36 -10.04 13.93
CA LEU A 339 -7.85 -9.78 12.59
C LEU A 339 -8.13 -8.33 12.28
N VAL A 340 -7.09 -7.55 12.04
CA VAL A 340 -7.17 -6.12 11.75
C VAL A 340 -6.74 -5.91 10.31
N SER A 341 -7.63 -5.41 9.47
CA SER A 341 -7.33 -5.06 8.08
C SER A 341 -6.50 -3.78 8.00
N GLY A 342 -5.58 -3.74 7.03
CA GLY A 342 -4.66 -2.63 6.83
C GLY A 342 -3.34 -2.77 7.58
N ARG A 343 -2.56 -1.71 7.58
CA ARG A 343 -1.20 -1.72 8.14
C ARG A 343 -1.20 -1.41 9.64
N SER A 344 -0.39 -2.17 10.38
CA SER A 344 -0.24 -2.02 11.84
C SER A 344 0.37 -0.71 12.32
N THR A 345 0.75 0.18 11.40
CA THR A 345 1.45 1.44 11.68
C THR A 345 0.53 2.59 12.08
N ILE A 346 -0.78 2.51 11.82
CA ILE A 346 -1.70 3.63 12.07
C ILE A 346 -2.21 3.60 13.50
N THR A 347 -2.87 2.53 13.93
CA THR A 347 -3.29 2.36 15.33
C THR A 347 -3.33 0.88 15.69
N ALA A 348 -2.85 0.60 16.90
CA ALA A 348 -2.71 -0.79 17.34
C ALA A 348 -4.04 -1.53 17.58
N ASP A 349 -5.16 -0.84 17.74
CA ASP A 349 -6.45 -1.43 18.18
C ASP A 349 -7.64 -1.06 17.28
N GLN A 350 -7.39 -0.38 16.17
CA GLN A 350 -8.43 0.01 15.23
C GLN A 350 -8.02 -0.42 13.81
N ALA A 351 -9.00 -0.81 13.00
CA ALA A 351 -8.78 -1.01 11.59
C ALA A 351 -8.36 0.31 10.93
N ASP A 352 -7.48 0.22 9.95
CA ASP A 352 -7.14 1.35 9.10
C ASP A 352 -8.38 1.73 8.28
N PRO A 353 -8.95 2.95 8.44
CA PRO A 353 -10.11 3.35 7.64
C PRO A 353 -9.82 3.37 6.13
N GLY A 354 -8.54 3.41 5.75
CA GLY A 354 -8.11 3.27 4.36
C GLY A 354 -7.82 1.85 3.91
N ALA A 355 -8.02 0.84 4.76
CA ALA A 355 -7.77 -0.56 4.43
C ALA A 355 -8.62 -1.01 3.25
N MET A 356 -7.98 -1.80 2.37
CA MET A 356 -8.65 -2.31 1.17
C MET A 356 -9.33 -3.67 1.41
N LEU A 357 -8.80 -4.49 2.32
CA LEU A 357 -9.28 -5.83 2.61
C LEU A 357 -10.45 -5.80 3.60
N ASP A 358 -11.58 -6.38 3.21
CA ASP A 358 -12.64 -6.85 4.11
C ASP A 358 -12.41 -8.35 4.31
N ALA A 359 -11.96 -8.74 5.50
CA ALA A 359 -11.44 -10.07 5.75
C ALA A 359 -12.41 -10.95 6.52
N THR A 360 -12.28 -12.25 6.33
CA THR A 360 -12.92 -13.29 7.15
C THR A 360 -11.87 -13.99 8.02
N LEU A 361 -12.15 -14.18 9.30
CA LEU A 361 -11.32 -14.93 10.24
C LEU A 361 -12.01 -16.23 10.64
N LYS A 362 -11.36 -17.38 10.42
CA LYS A 362 -11.86 -18.69 10.85
C LYS A 362 -10.86 -19.39 11.75
N ILE A 363 -11.37 -20.12 12.73
CA ILE A 363 -10.61 -21.14 13.46
C ILE A 363 -11.02 -22.50 12.90
N LEU A 364 -10.05 -23.32 12.50
CA LEU A 364 -10.27 -24.64 11.95
C LEU A 364 -9.66 -25.72 12.88
N ASP A 365 -10.28 -26.89 12.92
CA ASP A 365 -9.71 -28.10 13.51
C ASP A 365 -8.61 -28.70 12.61
N LEU A 366 -7.96 -29.77 13.05
CA LEU A 366 -6.91 -30.46 12.26
C LEU A 366 -7.41 -31.08 10.96
N ALA A 367 -8.71 -31.32 10.84
CA ALA A 367 -9.34 -31.83 9.61
C ALA A 367 -9.75 -30.71 8.64
N GLY A 368 -9.56 -29.44 9.05
CA GLY A 368 -9.94 -28.27 8.26
C GLY A 368 -11.42 -27.87 8.40
N ASN A 369 -12.14 -28.44 9.37
CA ASN A 369 -13.52 -28.02 9.60
C ASN A 369 -13.55 -26.73 10.44
N PRO A 370 -14.46 -25.79 10.12
CA PRO A 370 -14.58 -24.55 10.90
C PRO A 370 -15.13 -24.83 12.30
N VAL A 371 -14.39 -24.37 13.30
CA VAL A 371 -14.80 -24.36 14.72
C VAL A 371 -15.51 -23.06 15.06
N ALA A 372 -15.04 -21.94 14.50
CA ALA A 372 -15.64 -20.62 14.64
C ALA A 372 -15.31 -19.75 13.42
N THR A 373 -16.19 -18.79 13.13
CA THR A 373 -16.00 -17.84 12.02
C THR A 373 -16.45 -16.45 12.46
N ALA A 374 -15.66 -15.43 12.12
CA ALA A 374 -16.04 -14.02 12.16
C ALA A 374 -15.96 -13.45 10.74
N SER A 375 -17.03 -12.81 10.29
CA SER A 375 -17.15 -12.14 8.99
C SER A 375 -18.30 -11.15 9.11
N SER A 376 -18.01 -10.01 9.72
CA SER A 376 -19.02 -9.01 10.09
C SER A 376 -19.19 -7.89 9.07
N GLY A 377 -18.34 -7.84 8.04
CA GLY A 377 -18.32 -6.78 7.03
C GLY A 377 -17.71 -5.47 7.54
N VAL A 378 -16.95 -5.54 8.63
CA VAL A 378 -16.11 -4.46 9.14
C VAL A 378 -14.64 -4.82 9.03
N LEU A 379 -13.77 -3.81 9.13
CA LEU A 379 -12.32 -4.00 8.94
C LEU A 379 -11.59 -4.58 10.17
N LEU A 380 -12.34 -5.03 11.18
CA LEU A 380 -11.84 -5.65 12.42
C LEU A 380 -12.72 -6.86 12.77
N GLU A 381 -12.20 -8.06 12.56
CA GLU A 381 -12.89 -9.29 12.91
C GLU A 381 -12.35 -9.85 14.25
N THR A 382 -13.22 -10.30 15.13
CA THR A 382 -12.82 -10.81 16.45
C THR A 382 -13.49 -12.15 16.77
N LEU A 383 -12.70 -13.05 17.37
CA LEU A 383 -13.16 -14.32 17.93
C LEU A 383 -12.66 -14.48 19.37
N THR A 384 -13.57 -14.73 20.30
CA THR A 384 -13.25 -15.07 21.69
C THR A 384 -14.08 -16.26 22.11
N LEU A 385 -13.44 -17.40 22.38
CA LEU A 385 -14.13 -18.64 22.71
C LEU A 385 -13.26 -19.58 23.54
N ASN A 386 -13.87 -20.60 24.16
CA ASN A 386 -13.14 -21.65 24.83
C ASN A 386 -12.80 -22.77 23.84
N LEU A 387 -11.51 -23.13 23.76
CA LEU A 387 -11.04 -24.29 23.01
C LEU A 387 -10.57 -25.39 23.95
N ALA A 388 -10.68 -26.64 23.51
CA ALA A 388 -9.98 -27.76 24.14
C ALA A 388 -8.46 -27.62 23.88
N ALA A 389 -7.63 -28.26 24.73
CA ALA A 389 -6.21 -28.34 24.44
C ALA A 389 -5.97 -29.09 23.13
N GLY A 390 -5.18 -28.53 22.25
CA GLY A 390 -4.92 -29.12 20.94
C GLY A 390 -4.24 -28.17 19.96
N ASN A 391 -4.12 -28.65 18.71
CA ASN A 391 -3.61 -27.89 17.58
C ASN A 391 -4.78 -27.47 16.70
N TYR A 392 -4.68 -26.27 16.15
CA TYR A 392 -5.70 -25.63 15.34
C TYR A 392 -5.04 -24.79 14.24
N TYR A 393 -5.86 -24.31 13.31
CA TYR A 393 -5.45 -23.35 12.32
C TYR A 393 -6.31 -22.09 12.41
N LEU A 394 -5.72 -20.95 12.03
CA LEU A 394 -6.46 -19.77 11.61
C LEU A 394 -6.43 -19.73 10.07
N GLU A 395 -7.57 -19.51 9.46
CA GLU A 395 -7.70 -19.22 8.05
C GLU A 395 -8.17 -17.76 7.91
N ILE A 396 -7.44 -17.00 7.12
CA ILE A 396 -7.75 -15.62 6.76
C ILE A 396 -8.09 -15.59 5.27
N ASP A 397 -9.28 -15.11 4.95
CA ASP A 397 -9.78 -14.98 3.58
C ASP A 397 -10.24 -13.54 3.32
N SER A 398 -10.38 -13.18 2.03
CA SER A 398 -11.22 -12.07 1.62
C SER A 398 -12.71 -12.43 1.79
N ALA A 399 -13.53 -11.50 2.23
CA ALA A 399 -14.98 -11.66 2.20
C ALA A 399 -15.51 -11.68 0.75
N GLY A 400 -14.81 -11.01 -0.18
CA GLY A 400 -15.15 -10.96 -1.60
C GLY A 400 -16.51 -10.31 -1.88
N SER A 401 -16.99 -9.49 -0.96
CA SER A 401 -18.36 -8.92 -0.98
C SER A 401 -18.55 -7.85 -2.07
N LEU A 402 -17.49 -7.18 -2.48
CA LEU A 402 -17.49 -6.02 -3.37
C LEU A 402 -17.24 -6.38 -4.85
N GLY A 403 -16.91 -7.64 -5.15
CA GLY A 403 -16.57 -8.08 -6.50
C GLY A 403 -17.68 -7.88 -7.51
N GLY A 404 -18.95 -7.97 -7.11
CA GLY A 404 -20.12 -7.68 -7.96
C GLY A 404 -20.16 -6.24 -8.48
N LEU A 405 -19.45 -5.31 -7.84
CA LEU A 405 -19.26 -3.93 -8.27
C LEU A 405 -17.93 -3.72 -9.02
N GLY A 406 -17.16 -4.79 -9.26
CA GLY A 406 -15.85 -4.77 -9.90
C GLY A 406 -14.70 -4.38 -8.97
N PHE A 407 -14.93 -4.17 -7.68
CA PHE A 407 -13.87 -3.85 -6.73
C PHE A 407 -13.14 -5.10 -6.24
N PHE A 408 -11.82 -4.96 -6.05
CA PHE A 408 -10.99 -6.01 -5.47
C PHE A 408 -10.92 -5.84 -3.95
N ASP A 409 -11.34 -6.89 -3.26
CA ASP A 409 -11.30 -7.02 -1.81
C ASP A 409 -10.00 -7.71 -1.40
N MET A 410 -8.91 -6.96 -1.44
CA MET A 410 -7.53 -7.43 -1.24
C MET A 410 -6.76 -6.40 -0.43
N GLY A 411 -5.69 -6.82 0.24
CA GLY A 411 -4.88 -5.89 1.03
C GLY A 411 -4.16 -6.57 2.17
N SER A 412 -3.52 -5.78 3.00
CA SER A 412 -2.77 -6.25 4.15
C SER A 412 -3.66 -6.48 5.38
N TYR A 413 -3.19 -7.34 6.27
CA TYR A 413 -3.78 -7.57 7.58
C TYR A 413 -2.70 -7.87 8.63
N PHE A 414 -3.08 -7.80 9.91
CA PHE A 414 -2.29 -8.37 11.01
C PHE A 414 -3.19 -8.97 12.08
N LEU A 415 -2.61 -9.92 12.83
CA LEU A 415 -3.30 -10.65 13.89
C LEU A 415 -2.84 -10.19 15.26
N LYS A 416 -3.79 -10.11 16.18
CA LYS A 416 -3.58 -9.91 17.62
C LYS A 416 -4.34 -10.95 18.43
N GLY A 417 -4.04 -11.06 19.69
CA GLY A 417 -4.78 -11.90 20.60
C GLY A 417 -3.89 -12.79 21.46
N SER A 418 -4.51 -13.83 22.01
CA SER A 418 -3.82 -14.73 22.93
C SER A 418 -4.35 -16.16 22.85
N VAL A 419 -3.45 -17.09 23.13
CA VAL A 419 -3.73 -18.51 23.31
C VAL A 419 -3.35 -18.94 24.74
N ILE A 420 -3.80 -20.12 25.18
CA ILE A 420 -3.39 -20.68 26.45
C ILE A 420 -2.06 -21.41 26.28
N ALA A 421 -1.12 -21.18 27.22
CA ALA A 421 0.16 -21.87 27.17
C ALA A 421 -0.03 -23.40 27.23
N VAL A 422 0.65 -24.09 26.31
CA VAL A 422 0.76 -25.55 26.37
C VAL A 422 1.94 -25.88 27.31
N PRO A 423 1.74 -26.61 28.42
CA PRO A 423 2.83 -27.01 29.30
C PRO A 423 3.87 -27.83 28.52
N GLU A 424 5.13 -27.51 28.64
CA GLU A 424 6.20 -28.30 28.02
C GLU A 424 6.15 -29.75 28.50
N ALA A 425 6.49 -30.70 27.63
CA ALA A 425 6.53 -32.13 28.00
C ALA A 425 7.48 -32.42 29.17
N SER A 426 8.51 -31.62 29.37
CA SER A 426 9.40 -31.62 30.54
C SER A 426 8.65 -31.32 31.84
N THR A 427 7.64 -30.45 31.83
CA THR A 427 6.81 -30.13 33.01
C THR A 427 6.01 -31.35 33.44
N TRP A 428 5.41 -32.09 32.52
CA TRP A 428 4.69 -33.33 32.81
C TRP A 428 5.61 -34.46 33.33
N ALA A 429 6.83 -34.57 32.76
CA ALA A 429 7.85 -35.49 33.21
C ALA A 429 8.31 -35.15 34.64
N MET A 430 8.50 -33.88 34.96
CA MET A 430 8.85 -33.45 36.34
C MET A 430 7.73 -33.67 37.33
N PHE A 431 6.46 -33.43 36.94
CA PHE A 431 5.30 -33.78 37.76
C PHE A 431 5.22 -35.30 37.99
N GLY A 432 5.40 -36.11 36.94
CA GLY A 432 5.43 -37.56 37.05
C GLY A 432 6.55 -38.07 37.99
N LEU A 433 7.76 -37.52 37.82
CA LEU A 433 8.91 -37.84 38.67
C LEU A 433 8.70 -37.38 40.13
N GLY A 434 8.08 -36.22 40.33
CA GLY A 434 7.70 -35.70 41.65
C GLY A 434 6.71 -36.62 42.36
N LEU A 435 5.67 -37.08 41.65
CA LEU A 435 4.68 -38.03 42.22
C LEU A 435 5.30 -39.40 42.56
N VAL A 436 6.18 -39.93 41.70
CA VAL A 436 6.93 -41.16 41.97
C VAL A 436 7.86 -40.98 43.16
N GLY A 437 8.56 -39.85 43.27
CA GLY A 437 9.40 -39.52 44.41
C GLY A 437 8.62 -39.47 45.72
N ILE A 438 7.43 -38.88 45.75
CA ILE A 438 6.55 -38.85 46.93
C ILE A 438 6.05 -40.27 47.29
N ALA A 439 5.68 -41.10 46.32
CA ALA A 439 5.24 -42.45 46.53
C ALA A 439 6.35 -43.33 47.15
N VAL A 440 7.60 -43.20 46.64
CA VAL A 440 8.78 -43.90 47.17
C VAL A 440 9.14 -43.41 48.57
N ALA A 441 9.06 -42.12 48.86
CA ALA A 441 9.32 -41.57 50.19
C ALA A 441 8.28 -41.99 51.20
N ARG A 442 7.00 -42.12 50.81
CA ARG A 442 5.94 -42.69 51.71
C ARG A 442 6.15 -44.16 52.00
N ARG A 443 6.57 -44.97 51.02
CA ARG A 443 6.86 -46.37 51.22
C ARG A 443 8.02 -46.58 52.20
N ARG A 444 9.09 -45.80 52.12
CA ARG A 444 10.24 -45.86 53.05
C ARG A 444 9.95 -45.37 54.45
N ARG A 445 8.85 -44.68 54.71
CA ARG A 445 8.39 -44.29 56.08
C ARG A 445 7.42 -45.26 56.67
N ALA A 446 6.91 -46.24 55.93
CA ALA A 446 5.99 -47.28 56.40
C ALA A 446 6.68 -48.62 56.69
N GLU A 447 7.97 -48.76 56.37
CA GLU A 447 8.90 -49.77 56.79
C GLU A 447 9.74 -49.25 57.99
#